data_bcb718b3a68ab95827b7acbe6c5ec3f1
#
_entry.id   bcb718b3a68ab95827b7acbe6c5ec3f1
#
_cell.length_a   1.000
_cell.length_b   1.000
_cell.length_c   1.000
_cell.angle_alpha   90.00
_cell.angle_beta   90.00
_cell.angle_gamma   90.00
#
_symmetry.space_group_name_H-M   'P 1'
#
loop_
_entity.id
_entity.type
_entity.pdbx_description
1 polymer ?
#
loop_
_entity_poly.entity_id
_entity_poly.type
_entity_poly.pdbx_seq_one_letter_code
_entity_poly.pdbx_strand_id
1 'polypeptide(L)'
;MAAFLDKEPESRKEKAINIAKKFGFKLEPVNINRSSSVWDIGEDQRTLIQPLTSIKGLGDKAIEQIIEHRPFNTVEELLFSKEIVYSKLNKKALDVLIKAEAVDELIDDRFRNQKHFWLSVADNRPKTKKKLIENIEEFKDTEDFTRDEYIETKTNITGMFPLTLVVSDDIVQRLSYYKVPTISEWDHDLGVAWFIPREVIQKKTVKGRAYYIVKTIDKNSVMTDIRCWGVNPEKDTLFINRPYMAKLKFDEQWGFSSKGGLQNWKLLG
;
A
#
# COMPACT_ATOMS: atom_id res chain seq x y z
N MET A 1 2.56 -16.20 -16.15
CA MET A 1 2.26 -15.61 -14.81
C MET A 1 1.27 -14.45 -14.95
N ALA A 2 1.45 -13.49 -15.86
CA ALA A 2 0.52 -12.36 -16.08
C ALA A 2 -0.94 -12.83 -16.26
N ALA A 3 -1.20 -13.73 -17.23
CA ALA A 3 -2.54 -14.29 -17.44
C ALA A 3 -3.14 -15.05 -16.23
N PHE A 4 -2.32 -15.56 -15.34
CA PHE A 4 -2.77 -16.11 -14.05
C PHE A 4 -3.24 -14.99 -13.12
N LEU A 5 -2.46 -13.92 -13.01
CA LEU A 5 -2.83 -12.76 -12.18
C LEU A 5 -4.12 -12.08 -12.66
N ASP A 6 -4.35 -12.01 -13.98
CA ASP A 6 -5.60 -11.44 -14.50
C ASP A 6 -6.85 -12.23 -14.09
N LYS A 7 -6.72 -13.55 -14.00
CA LYS A 7 -7.84 -14.46 -13.67
C LYS A 7 -8.08 -14.59 -12.17
N GLU A 8 -7.11 -14.20 -11.33
CA GLU A 8 -7.27 -14.29 -9.88
C GLU A 8 -8.28 -13.26 -9.36
N PRO A 9 -9.21 -13.68 -8.48
CA PRO A 9 -10.11 -12.75 -7.80
C PRO A 9 -9.32 -11.71 -6.99
N GLU A 10 -9.85 -10.51 -6.86
CA GLU A 10 -9.22 -9.40 -6.13
C GLU A 10 -8.79 -9.80 -4.71
N SER A 11 -9.61 -10.58 -4.01
CA SER A 11 -9.32 -11.08 -2.65
C SER A 11 -8.11 -12.03 -2.56
N ARG A 12 -7.64 -12.57 -3.67
CA ARG A 12 -6.48 -13.49 -3.75
C ARG A 12 -5.29 -12.90 -4.50
N LYS A 13 -5.47 -11.75 -5.14
CA LYS A 13 -4.47 -11.14 -6.02
C LYS A 13 -3.16 -10.86 -5.32
N GLU A 14 -3.21 -10.30 -4.10
CA GLU A 14 -2.01 -10.03 -3.31
C GLU A 14 -1.23 -11.33 -3.00
N LYS A 15 -1.92 -12.40 -2.63
CA LYS A 15 -1.31 -13.71 -2.43
C LYS A 15 -0.67 -14.26 -3.71
N ALA A 16 -1.33 -14.11 -4.84
CA ALA A 16 -0.84 -14.53 -6.15
C ALA A 16 0.41 -13.76 -6.57
N ILE A 17 0.46 -12.44 -6.33
CA ILE A 17 1.63 -11.59 -6.55
C ILE A 17 2.81 -12.06 -5.69
N ASN A 18 2.58 -12.37 -4.41
CA ASN A 18 3.63 -12.86 -3.53
C ASN A 18 4.15 -14.25 -3.96
N ILE A 19 3.29 -15.11 -4.49
CA ILE A 19 3.70 -16.37 -5.11
C ILE A 19 4.60 -16.08 -6.32
N ALA A 20 4.22 -15.17 -7.20
CA ALA A 20 5.03 -14.79 -8.36
C ALA A 20 6.42 -14.28 -7.93
N LYS A 21 6.50 -13.43 -6.90
CA LYS A 21 7.76 -12.96 -6.33
C LYS A 21 8.64 -14.12 -5.82
N LYS A 22 8.05 -15.14 -5.17
CA LYS A 22 8.77 -16.35 -4.74
C LYS A 22 9.34 -17.15 -5.91
N PHE A 23 8.71 -17.09 -7.08
CA PHE A 23 9.22 -17.68 -8.32
C PHE A 23 10.24 -16.79 -9.06
N GLY A 24 10.69 -15.70 -8.43
CA GLY A 24 11.72 -14.81 -8.96
C GLY A 24 11.21 -13.76 -9.94
N PHE A 25 9.89 -13.57 -10.04
CA PHE A 25 9.34 -12.44 -10.79
C PHE A 25 9.51 -11.14 -10.03
N LYS A 26 9.94 -10.10 -10.73
CA LYS A 26 9.93 -8.72 -10.25
C LYS A 26 8.55 -8.13 -10.48
N LEU A 27 8.17 -7.16 -9.67
CA LEU A 27 6.94 -6.41 -9.85
C LEU A 27 7.30 -4.96 -10.20
N GLU A 28 6.81 -4.50 -11.33
CA GLU A 28 6.83 -3.11 -11.70
C GLU A 28 5.48 -2.48 -11.31
N PRO A 29 5.48 -1.39 -10.51
CA PRO A 29 4.27 -0.72 -10.09
C PRO A 29 3.55 -0.12 -11.31
N VAL A 30 2.28 0.25 -11.09
CA VAL A 30 1.48 0.90 -12.11
C VAL A 30 2.12 2.20 -12.57
N ASN A 31 2.13 2.42 -13.90
CA ASN A 31 2.71 3.59 -14.54
C ASN A 31 1.84 4.01 -15.73
N ILE A 32 1.53 5.30 -15.83
CA ILE A 32 0.62 5.84 -16.83
C ILE A 32 1.07 5.58 -18.26
N ASN A 33 2.39 5.58 -18.51
CA ASN A 33 2.96 5.42 -19.85
C ASN A 33 3.23 3.96 -20.24
N ARG A 34 3.32 3.05 -19.25
CA ARG A 34 3.72 1.65 -19.50
C ARG A 34 2.63 0.62 -19.21
N SER A 35 1.81 0.87 -18.19
CA SER A 35 0.79 -0.10 -17.78
C SER A 35 -0.33 -0.22 -18.79
N SER A 36 -0.72 -1.45 -19.11
CA SER A 36 -1.90 -1.73 -19.94
C SER A 36 -3.18 -1.90 -19.08
N SER A 37 -4.27 -2.34 -19.69
CA SER A 37 -5.51 -2.68 -18.97
C SER A 37 -5.47 -4.04 -18.27
N VAL A 38 -4.49 -4.89 -18.60
CA VAL A 38 -4.28 -6.23 -18.05
C VAL A 38 -2.84 -6.37 -17.56
N TRP A 39 -2.56 -7.38 -16.74
CA TRP A 39 -1.19 -7.70 -16.33
C TRP A 39 -0.35 -8.01 -17.56
N ASP A 40 0.83 -7.42 -17.64
CA ASP A 40 1.77 -7.63 -18.72
C ASP A 40 3.11 -8.16 -18.19
N ILE A 41 3.96 -8.61 -19.11
CA ILE A 41 5.29 -9.10 -18.80
C ILE A 41 6.32 -8.30 -19.56
N GLY A 42 7.33 -7.80 -18.85
CA GLY A 42 8.41 -7.04 -19.44
C GLY A 42 9.25 -7.84 -20.42
N GLU A 43 10.07 -7.17 -21.21
CA GLU A 43 10.95 -7.78 -22.23
C GLU A 43 11.91 -8.81 -21.63
N ASP A 44 12.29 -8.66 -20.36
CA ASP A 44 13.15 -9.60 -19.61
C ASP A 44 12.44 -10.92 -19.25
N GLN A 45 11.15 -11.07 -19.58
CA GLN A 45 10.28 -12.21 -19.27
C GLN A 45 10.19 -12.54 -17.75
N ARG A 46 10.63 -11.61 -16.90
CA ARG A 46 10.66 -11.78 -15.44
C ARG A 46 10.07 -10.60 -14.68
N THR A 47 9.78 -9.50 -15.34
CA THR A 47 9.12 -8.34 -14.74
C THR A 47 7.63 -8.39 -15.07
N LEU A 48 6.79 -8.41 -14.04
CA LEU A 48 5.34 -8.30 -14.14
C LEU A 48 4.96 -6.82 -14.02
N ILE A 49 4.28 -6.28 -15.02
CA ILE A 49 3.84 -4.89 -15.06
C ILE A 49 2.40 -4.84 -14.56
N GLN A 50 2.19 -4.06 -13.49
CA GLN A 50 0.88 -3.92 -12.88
C GLN A 50 -0.06 -3.10 -13.80
N PRO A 51 -1.32 -3.56 -14.05
CA PRO A 51 -2.24 -2.89 -14.94
C PRO A 51 -2.89 -1.64 -14.33
N LEU A 52 -3.35 -0.71 -15.19
CA LEU A 52 -4.14 0.45 -14.76
C LEU A 52 -5.46 0.05 -14.09
N THR A 53 -6.04 -1.10 -14.47
CA THR A 53 -7.26 -1.65 -13.85
C THR A 53 -7.08 -2.03 -12.37
N SER A 54 -5.84 -2.18 -11.90
CA SER A 54 -5.57 -2.43 -10.49
C SER A 54 -5.79 -1.20 -9.59
N ILE A 55 -5.91 -0.01 -10.17
CA ILE A 55 -6.19 1.22 -9.45
C ILE A 55 -7.69 1.29 -9.16
N LYS A 56 -8.06 1.08 -7.91
CA LYS A 56 -9.47 1.16 -7.49
C LYS A 56 -10.02 2.57 -7.69
N GLY A 57 -11.14 2.64 -8.40
CA GLY A 57 -11.81 3.90 -8.69
C GLY A 57 -11.35 4.58 -9.99
N LEU A 58 -10.37 4.04 -10.69
CA LEU A 58 -10.04 4.44 -12.06
C LEU A 58 -11.01 3.74 -13.03
N GLY A 59 -11.82 4.54 -13.73
CA GLY A 59 -12.84 4.01 -14.64
C GLY A 59 -12.28 3.60 -16.00
N ASP A 60 -12.91 2.61 -16.66
CA ASP A 60 -12.48 2.07 -17.96
C ASP A 60 -12.28 3.16 -19.02
N LYS A 61 -13.18 4.15 -19.08
CA LYS A 61 -13.06 5.26 -20.04
C LYS A 61 -11.81 6.13 -19.82
N ALA A 62 -11.34 6.24 -18.59
CA ALA A 62 -10.08 6.92 -18.30
C ALA A 62 -8.89 6.06 -18.72
N ILE A 63 -8.94 4.75 -18.46
CA ILE A 63 -7.91 3.79 -18.85
C ILE A 63 -7.76 3.75 -20.37
N GLU A 64 -8.87 3.61 -21.11
CA GLU A 64 -8.88 3.63 -22.57
C GLU A 64 -8.23 4.90 -23.11
N GLN A 65 -8.61 6.06 -22.58
CA GLN A 65 -8.07 7.35 -23.00
C GLN A 65 -6.57 7.49 -22.70
N ILE A 66 -6.10 7.01 -21.56
CA ILE A 66 -4.68 7.00 -21.22
C ILE A 66 -3.89 6.14 -22.20
N ILE A 67 -4.34 4.92 -22.45
CA ILE A 67 -3.65 3.98 -23.35
C ILE A 67 -3.62 4.50 -24.80
N GLU A 68 -4.69 5.16 -25.23
CA GLU A 68 -4.82 5.68 -26.61
C GLU A 68 -3.89 6.86 -26.87
N HIS A 69 -3.65 7.72 -25.86
CA HIS A 69 -2.99 9.02 -26.07
C HIS A 69 -1.60 9.15 -25.41
N ARG A 70 -1.09 8.09 -24.82
CA ARG A 70 0.29 8.09 -24.27
C ARG A 70 1.35 8.01 -25.37
N PRO A 71 2.62 8.41 -25.16
CA PRO A 71 3.17 8.79 -23.86
C PRO A 71 2.85 10.23 -23.47
N PHE A 72 2.74 10.45 -22.15
CA PHE A 72 2.69 11.78 -21.54
C PHE A 72 4.06 12.09 -20.96
N ASN A 73 4.67 13.20 -21.36
CA ASN A 73 5.99 13.62 -20.88
C ASN A 73 5.88 14.73 -19.84
N THR A 74 4.74 15.41 -19.80
CA THR A 74 4.49 16.52 -18.87
C THR A 74 3.07 16.46 -18.31
N VAL A 75 2.86 17.09 -17.17
CA VAL A 75 1.54 17.21 -16.58
C VAL A 75 0.59 18.03 -17.47
N GLU A 76 1.13 18.97 -18.24
CA GLU A 76 0.37 19.78 -19.21
C GLU A 76 -0.17 18.93 -20.36
N GLU A 77 0.61 17.97 -20.85
CA GLU A 77 0.12 17.02 -21.88
C GLU A 77 -1.03 16.19 -21.33
N LEU A 78 -0.89 15.67 -20.11
CA LEU A 78 -1.95 14.90 -19.44
C LEU A 78 -3.23 15.72 -19.23
N LEU A 79 -3.12 17.01 -18.90
CA LEU A 79 -4.26 17.86 -18.52
C LEU A 79 -4.92 18.58 -19.70
N PHE A 80 -4.12 19.00 -20.70
CA PHE A 80 -4.52 20.00 -21.68
C PHE A 80 -4.31 19.59 -23.13
N SER A 81 -3.84 18.37 -23.42
CA SER A 81 -3.84 17.86 -24.79
C SER A 81 -5.25 17.87 -25.35
N LYS A 82 -5.39 18.22 -26.64
CA LYS A 82 -6.70 18.31 -27.31
C LYS A 82 -7.41 16.97 -27.40
N GLU A 83 -6.64 15.91 -27.39
CA GLU A 83 -7.12 14.52 -27.44
C GLU A 83 -7.70 14.08 -26.08
N ILE A 84 -7.31 14.76 -24.98
CA ILE A 84 -7.78 14.41 -23.64
C ILE A 84 -9.16 14.99 -23.35
N VAL A 85 -10.15 14.13 -23.25
CA VAL A 85 -11.51 14.50 -22.92
C VAL A 85 -11.66 14.69 -21.40
N TYR A 86 -11.91 15.92 -20.97
CA TYR A 86 -11.98 16.32 -19.56
C TYR A 86 -12.91 15.43 -18.70
N SER A 87 -14.04 15.02 -19.24
CA SER A 87 -15.01 14.20 -18.50
C SER A 87 -14.57 12.75 -18.30
N LYS A 88 -13.73 12.23 -19.19
CA LYS A 88 -13.18 10.86 -19.09
C LYS A 88 -12.04 10.83 -18.07
N LEU A 89 -11.05 11.71 -18.21
CA LEU A 89 -9.96 11.87 -17.25
C LEU A 89 -10.33 12.98 -16.24
N ASN A 90 -11.33 12.75 -15.43
CA ASN A 90 -11.89 13.73 -14.49
C ASN A 90 -11.05 13.85 -13.19
N LYS A 91 -11.48 14.76 -12.28
CA LYS A 91 -10.84 14.98 -10.97
C LYS A 91 -10.60 13.67 -10.21
N LYS A 92 -11.59 12.76 -10.16
CA LYS A 92 -11.49 11.48 -9.47
C LYS A 92 -10.45 10.56 -10.10
N ALA A 93 -10.38 10.52 -11.43
CA ALA A 93 -9.39 9.73 -12.13
C ALA A 93 -7.96 10.23 -11.83
N LEU A 94 -7.74 11.54 -11.87
CA LEU A 94 -6.46 12.15 -11.49
C LEU A 94 -6.11 11.90 -10.02
N ASP A 95 -7.08 12.00 -9.11
CA ASP A 95 -6.90 11.74 -7.69
C ASP A 95 -6.34 10.33 -7.45
N VAL A 96 -6.97 9.31 -8.02
CA VAL A 96 -6.52 7.92 -7.81
C VAL A 96 -5.22 7.59 -8.55
N LEU A 97 -4.95 8.20 -9.72
CA LEU A 97 -3.70 8.05 -10.45
C LEU A 97 -2.51 8.61 -9.67
N ILE A 98 -2.65 9.83 -9.11
CA ILE A 98 -1.60 10.47 -8.31
C ILE A 98 -1.36 9.67 -7.02
N LYS A 99 -2.42 9.30 -6.31
CA LYS A 99 -2.34 8.53 -5.08
C LYS A 99 -1.81 7.10 -5.27
N ALA A 100 -1.95 6.54 -6.48
CA ALA A 100 -1.33 5.27 -6.86
C ALA A 100 0.13 5.43 -7.29
N GLU A 101 0.66 6.66 -7.37
CA GLU A 101 1.99 6.99 -7.90
C GLU A 101 2.15 6.63 -9.40
N ALA A 102 1.04 6.49 -10.11
CA ALA A 102 1.05 6.09 -11.51
C ALA A 102 1.58 7.20 -12.46
N VAL A 103 1.65 8.43 -11.98
CA VAL A 103 2.06 9.64 -12.73
C VAL A 103 3.30 10.31 -12.17
N ASP A 104 4.06 9.63 -11.31
CA ASP A 104 5.22 10.21 -10.62
C ASP A 104 6.30 10.72 -11.59
N GLU A 105 6.45 10.09 -12.73
CA GLU A 105 7.38 10.55 -13.78
C GLU A 105 7.00 11.90 -14.41
N LEU A 106 5.78 12.41 -14.17
CA LEU A 106 5.32 13.72 -14.61
C LEU A 106 5.55 14.81 -13.55
N ILE A 107 6.02 14.45 -12.36
CA ILE A 107 6.34 15.39 -11.29
C ILE A 107 7.70 16.00 -11.58
N ASP A 108 7.72 17.27 -11.88
CA ASP A 108 8.93 18.03 -12.12
C ASP A 108 9.30 18.97 -10.95
N ASP A 109 10.41 19.69 -11.07
CA ASP A 109 10.98 20.55 -10.00
C ASP A 109 10.05 21.71 -9.55
N ARG A 110 8.94 21.97 -10.25
CA ARG A 110 7.94 22.94 -9.84
C ARG A 110 7.11 22.45 -8.65
N PHE A 111 7.07 21.13 -8.44
CA PHE A 111 6.32 20.52 -7.35
C PHE A 111 7.28 20.09 -6.23
N ARG A 112 7.06 20.57 -5.03
CA ARG A 112 7.94 20.32 -3.88
C ARG A 112 7.79 18.93 -3.28
N ASN A 113 6.58 18.36 -3.38
CA ASN A 113 6.23 17.06 -2.82
C ASN A 113 4.94 16.52 -3.46
N GLN A 114 4.56 15.30 -3.13
CA GLN A 114 3.41 14.61 -3.69
C GLN A 114 2.07 15.30 -3.36
N LYS A 115 1.91 15.82 -2.16
CA LYS A 115 0.68 16.51 -1.74
C LYS A 115 0.53 17.85 -2.47
N HIS A 116 1.63 18.57 -2.67
CA HIS A 116 1.64 19.78 -3.49
C HIS A 116 1.20 19.49 -4.92
N PHE A 117 1.75 18.42 -5.55
CA PHE A 117 1.34 17.97 -6.86
C PHE A 117 -0.15 17.61 -6.89
N TRP A 118 -0.61 16.81 -5.95
CA TRP A 118 -2.01 16.39 -5.84
C TRP A 118 -2.97 17.58 -5.70
N LEU A 119 -2.69 18.54 -4.82
CA LEU A 119 -3.50 19.74 -4.64
C LEU A 119 -3.57 20.57 -5.92
N SER A 120 -2.45 20.75 -6.61
CA SER A 120 -2.34 21.59 -7.80
C SER A 120 -3.00 20.97 -9.04
N VAL A 121 -3.00 19.65 -9.17
CA VAL A 121 -3.35 18.92 -10.39
C VAL A 121 -4.69 18.20 -10.27
N ALA A 122 -4.99 17.57 -9.14
CA ALA A 122 -6.20 16.78 -8.95
C ALA A 122 -7.24 17.48 -8.09
N ASP A 123 -6.91 17.86 -6.86
CA ASP A 123 -7.89 18.42 -5.92
C ASP A 123 -8.43 19.77 -6.41
N ASN A 124 -7.58 20.62 -6.94
CA ASN A 124 -7.95 21.88 -7.57
C ASN A 124 -7.71 21.82 -9.09
N ARG A 125 -8.24 20.77 -9.75
CA ARG A 125 -7.98 20.49 -11.16
C ARG A 125 -8.08 21.72 -12.03
N PRO A 126 -6.96 22.20 -12.65
CA PRO A 126 -6.95 23.38 -13.47
C PRO A 126 -7.62 23.13 -14.83
N LYS A 127 -8.31 24.14 -15.35
CA LYS A 127 -8.87 24.13 -16.71
C LYS A 127 -7.95 24.76 -17.75
N THR A 128 -6.92 25.46 -17.30
CA THR A 128 -5.96 26.18 -18.16
C THR A 128 -4.55 26.08 -17.59
N LYS A 129 -3.55 26.24 -18.46
CA LYS A 129 -2.13 26.31 -18.04
C LYS A 129 -1.89 27.44 -17.04
N LYS A 130 -2.55 28.60 -17.22
CA LYS A 130 -2.47 29.71 -16.28
C LYS A 130 -2.95 29.31 -14.88
N LYS A 131 -4.10 28.63 -14.79
CA LYS A 131 -4.61 28.15 -13.49
C LYS A 131 -3.73 27.08 -12.84
N LEU A 132 -3.06 26.24 -13.64
CA LEU A 132 -2.07 25.30 -13.11
C LEU A 132 -0.91 26.05 -12.44
N ILE A 133 -0.35 27.07 -13.07
CA ILE A 133 0.72 27.90 -12.50
C ILE A 133 0.25 28.59 -11.22
N GLU A 134 -0.97 29.14 -11.20
CA GLU A 134 -1.54 29.74 -10.00
C GLU A 134 -1.68 28.74 -8.86
N ASN A 135 -2.16 27.51 -9.13
CA ASN A 135 -2.28 26.46 -8.13
C ASN A 135 -0.90 26.03 -7.58
N ILE A 136 0.10 25.87 -8.45
CA ILE A 136 1.46 25.51 -8.03
C ILE A 136 2.00 26.56 -7.05
N GLU A 137 1.80 27.84 -7.32
CA GLU A 137 2.26 28.91 -6.42
C GLU A 137 1.43 28.98 -5.13
N GLU A 138 0.10 28.76 -5.22
CA GLU A 138 -0.83 28.79 -4.09
C GLU A 138 -0.53 27.70 -3.06
N PHE A 139 -0.19 26.49 -3.51
CA PHE A 139 0.02 25.33 -2.63
C PHE A 139 1.50 25.01 -2.35
N LYS A 140 2.43 25.86 -2.76
CA LYS A 140 3.88 25.60 -2.65
C LYS A 140 4.41 25.31 -1.23
N ASP A 141 3.75 25.85 -0.20
CA ASP A 141 4.17 25.71 1.18
C ASP A 141 3.42 24.57 1.91
N THR A 142 2.74 23.71 1.15
CA THR A 142 2.04 22.54 1.72
C THR A 142 3.04 21.48 2.18
N GLU A 143 2.88 21.03 3.42
CA GLU A 143 3.58 19.85 3.94
C GLU A 143 3.10 18.59 3.21
N ASP A 144 4.01 17.64 3.00
CA ASP A 144 3.67 16.38 2.33
C ASP A 144 2.71 15.51 3.14
N PHE A 145 2.18 14.48 2.51
CA PHE A 145 1.41 13.46 3.21
C PHE A 145 2.25 12.83 4.31
N THR A 146 1.63 12.61 5.46
CA THR A 146 2.26 11.83 6.51
C THR A 146 2.46 10.38 6.03
N ARG A 147 3.42 9.68 6.62
CA ARG A 147 3.68 8.28 6.29
C ARG A 147 2.44 7.40 6.45
N ASP A 148 1.63 7.62 7.48
CA ASP A 148 0.44 6.83 7.73
C ASP A 148 -0.67 7.12 6.70
N GLU A 149 -0.87 8.39 6.30
CA GLU A 149 -1.75 8.77 5.19
C GLU A 149 -1.32 8.10 3.88
N TYR A 150 -0.01 8.05 3.63
CA TYR A 150 0.56 7.40 2.44
C TYR A 150 0.27 5.90 2.42
N ILE A 151 0.52 5.20 3.52
CA ILE A 151 0.29 3.77 3.66
C ILE A 151 -1.20 3.44 3.49
N GLU A 152 -2.07 4.20 4.15
CA GLU A 152 -3.52 4.00 4.09
C GLU A 152 -4.04 4.23 2.67
N THR A 153 -3.68 5.36 2.08
CA THR A 153 -4.11 5.74 0.73
C THR A 153 -3.66 4.70 -0.31
N LYS A 154 -2.39 4.32 -0.28
CA LYS A 154 -1.83 3.34 -1.22
C LYS A 154 -2.48 1.97 -1.06
N THR A 155 -2.68 1.51 0.17
CA THR A 155 -3.38 0.25 0.46
C THR A 155 -4.81 0.26 -0.07
N ASN A 156 -5.54 1.36 0.14
CA ASN A 156 -6.93 1.47 -0.29
C ASN A 156 -7.09 1.51 -1.81
N ILE A 157 -6.16 2.17 -2.50
CA ILE A 157 -6.23 2.38 -3.96
C ILE A 157 -5.69 1.19 -4.73
N THR A 158 -4.55 0.64 -4.32
CA THR A 158 -3.90 -0.46 -5.06
C THR A 158 -4.31 -1.85 -4.55
N GLY A 159 -4.94 -1.92 -3.38
CA GLY A 159 -5.24 -3.19 -2.71
C GLY A 159 -4.01 -3.90 -2.15
N MET A 160 -2.83 -3.30 -2.23
CA MET A 160 -1.57 -3.87 -1.76
C MET A 160 -0.99 -3.03 -0.61
N PHE A 161 -0.57 -3.73 0.44
CA PHE A 161 0.10 -3.07 1.55
C PHE A 161 1.56 -2.73 1.17
N PRO A 162 1.97 -1.45 1.26
CA PRO A 162 3.30 -1.03 0.86
C PRO A 162 4.35 -1.38 1.94
N LEU A 163 4.74 -2.65 2.00
CA LEU A 163 5.63 -3.19 3.03
C LEU A 163 6.95 -2.41 3.13
N THR A 164 7.52 -2.00 2.00
CA THR A 164 8.79 -1.26 1.94
C THR A 164 8.73 0.12 2.61
N LEU A 165 7.55 0.72 2.68
CA LEU A 165 7.35 1.95 3.45
C LEU A 165 7.28 1.72 4.96
N VAL A 166 7.02 0.48 5.39
CA VAL A 166 6.78 0.14 6.80
C VAL A 166 7.98 -0.52 7.43
N VAL A 167 8.68 -1.37 6.69
CA VAL A 167 9.83 -2.13 7.19
C VAL A 167 11.03 -1.86 6.29
N SER A 168 12.10 -1.31 6.85
CA SER A 168 13.34 -1.09 6.11
C SER A 168 14.04 -2.41 5.82
N ASP A 169 14.83 -2.44 4.74
CA ASP A 169 15.62 -3.61 4.36
C ASP A 169 16.58 -4.04 5.47
N ASP A 170 17.14 -3.09 6.24
CA ASP A 170 18.00 -3.38 7.39
C ASP A 170 17.25 -4.18 8.48
N ILE A 171 15.99 -3.83 8.77
CA ILE A 171 15.18 -4.60 9.72
C ILE A 171 14.94 -6.03 9.18
N VAL A 172 14.59 -6.15 7.89
CA VAL A 172 14.36 -7.46 7.27
C VAL A 172 15.62 -8.32 7.29
N GLN A 173 16.79 -7.74 6.98
CA GLN A 173 18.08 -8.44 7.02
C GLN A 173 18.43 -8.89 8.45
N ARG A 174 18.26 -8.02 9.45
CA ARG A 174 18.49 -8.39 10.86
C ARG A 174 17.57 -9.52 11.33
N LEU A 175 16.28 -9.46 11.02
CA LEU A 175 15.31 -10.50 11.36
C LEU A 175 15.69 -11.84 10.70
N SER A 176 16.13 -11.80 9.43
CA SER A 176 16.60 -12.98 8.70
C SER A 176 17.88 -13.54 9.31
N TYR A 177 18.83 -12.69 9.69
CA TYR A 177 20.09 -13.10 10.34
C TYR A 177 19.82 -13.82 11.66
N TYR A 178 18.91 -13.31 12.48
CA TYR A 178 18.51 -13.93 13.75
C TYR A 178 17.46 -15.03 13.59
N LYS A 179 17.10 -15.39 12.36
CA LYS A 179 16.09 -16.40 12.02
C LYS A 179 14.76 -16.19 12.73
N VAL A 180 14.34 -14.93 12.90
CA VAL A 180 13.02 -14.61 13.46
C VAL A 180 11.98 -14.74 12.32
N PRO A 181 11.06 -15.72 12.40
CA PRO A 181 10.08 -15.94 11.35
C PRO A 181 9.04 -14.82 11.34
N THR A 182 8.42 -14.59 10.20
CA THR A 182 7.16 -13.86 10.14
C THR A 182 6.00 -14.72 10.65
N ILE A 183 4.84 -14.13 10.94
CA ILE A 183 3.74 -14.87 11.57
C ILE A 183 3.23 -16.03 10.72
N SER A 184 3.25 -15.93 9.39
CA SER A 184 2.88 -17.04 8.49
C SER A 184 3.91 -18.15 8.41
N GLU A 185 5.12 -17.90 8.89
CA GLU A 185 6.23 -18.85 8.98
C GLU A 185 6.50 -19.24 10.45
N TRP A 186 5.58 -18.90 11.36
CA TRP A 186 5.75 -19.13 12.80
C TRP A 186 6.00 -20.60 13.10
N ASP A 187 6.96 -20.83 14.00
CA ASP A 187 7.37 -22.14 14.47
C ASP A 187 7.05 -22.27 15.96
N HIS A 188 6.44 -23.39 16.33
CA HIS A 188 6.10 -23.69 17.71
C HIS A 188 7.30 -23.72 18.64
N ASP A 189 8.45 -24.22 18.18
CA ASP A 189 9.65 -24.36 18.98
C ASP A 189 10.31 -23.01 19.28
N LEU A 190 10.28 -22.09 18.31
CA LEU A 190 10.75 -20.71 18.50
C LEU A 190 9.76 -19.88 19.33
N GLY A 191 8.48 -20.09 19.13
CA GLY A 191 7.42 -19.38 19.84
C GLY A 191 7.41 -17.87 19.64
N VAL A 192 8.17 -17.34 18.67
CA VAL A 192 8.33 -15.91 18.38
C VAL A 192 8.02 -15.67 16.92
N ALA A 193 7.38 -14.53 16.61
CA ALA A 193 7.24 -14.05 15.24
C ALA A 193 7.25 -12.53 15.18
N TRP A 194 7.53 -11.98 13.99
CA TRP A 194 7.34 -10.57 13.71
C TRP A 194 6.18 -10.36 12.74
N PHE A 195 5.53 -9.20 12.88
CA PHE A 195 4.31 -8.84 12.14
C PHE A 195 4.09 -7.33 12.23
N ILE A 196 3.12 -6.83 11.47
CA ILE A 196 2.74 -5.42 11.42
C ILE A 196 1.27 -5.28 11.80
N PRO A 197 0.93 -4.65 12.93
CA PRO A 197 -0.44 -4.32 13.31
C PRO A 197 -1.09 -3.38 12.29
N ARG A 198 -2.32 -3.69 11.89
CA ARG A 198 -3.14 -2.90 10.96
C ARG A 198 -4.38 -2.29 11.62
N GLU A 199 -4.95 -3.04 12.55
CA GLU A 199 -6.17 -2.64 13.25
C GLU A 199 -6.14 -3.23 14.66
N VAL A 200 -6.64 -2.47 15.61
CA VAL A 200 -6.79 -2.90 17.01
C VAL A 200 -8.24 -2.82 17.41
N ILE A 201 -8.81 -3.95 17.79
CA ILE A 201 -10.18 -4.05 18.25
C ILE A 201 -10.16 -4.38 19.74
N GLN A 202 -10.63 -3.44 20.56
CA GLN A 202 -10.76 -3.68 22.00
C GLN A 202 -11.99 -4.54 22.27
N LYS A 203 -11.82 -5.59 23.06
CA LYS A 203 -12.88 -6.49 23.53
C LYS A 203 -12.82 -6.66 25.03
N LYS A 204 -13.91 -7.19 25.60
CA LYS A 204 -13.96 -7.59 27.01
C LYS A 204 -14.39 -9.04 27.11
N THR A 205 -13.78 -9.78 28.04
CA THR A 205 -14.22 -11.12 28.40
C THR A 205 -15.56 -11.07 29.17
N VAL A 206 -16.21 -12.21 29.35
CA VAL A 206 -17.42 -12.33 30.21
C VAL A 206 -17.15 -11.81 31.62
N LYS A 207 -15.93 -11.91 32.12
CA LYS A 207 -15.49 -11.40 33.43
C LYS A 207 -15.05 -9.91 33.41
N GLY A 208 -15.35 -9.19 32.33
CA GLY A 208 -15.06 -7.76 32.17
C GLY A 208 -13.59 -7.40 31.90
N ARG A 209 -12.67 -8.37 31.78
CA ARG A 209 -11.26 -8.10 31.51
C ARG A 209 -11.05 -7.68 30.05
N ALA A 210 -10.34 -6.59 29.83
CA ALA A 210 -10.01 -6.12 28.50
C ALA A 210 -8.97 -7.03 27.82
N TYR A 211 -9.10 -7.18 26.50
CA TYR A 211 -8.09 -7.77 25.62
C TYR A 211 -8.20 -7.10 24.25
N TYR A 212 -7.14 -7.19 23.47
CA TYR A 212 -7.16 -6.72 22.09
C TYR A 212 -7.22 -7.91 21.11
N ILE A 213 -7.99 -7.74 20.03
CA ILE A 213 -7.81 -8.48 18.81
C ILE A 213 -7.05 -7.56 17.88
N VAL A 214 -5.81 -7.92 17.55
CA VAL A 214 -4.94 -7.15 16.69
C VAL A 214 -4.90 -7.85 15.33
N LYS A 215 -5.46 -7.21 14.30
CA LYS A 215 -5.31 -7.66 12.94
C LYS A 215 -3.92 -7.28 12.45
N THR A 216 -3.17 -8.23 11.98
CA THR A 216 -1.79 -8.05 11.55
C THR A 216 -1.61 -8.47 10.11
N ILE A 217 -0.59 -7.92 9.47
CA ILE A 217 -0.10 -8.36 8.17
C ILE A 217 1.38 -8.69 8.30
N ASP A 218 1.86 -9.64 7.51
CA ASP A 218 3.26 -10.00 7.47
C ASP A 218 3.94 -9.69 6.11
N LYS A 219 5.25 -10.01 6.00
CA LYS A 219 6.01 -9.80 4.75
C LYS A 219 5.47 -10.58 3.55
N ASN A 220 4.68 -11.64 3.79
CA ASN A 220 4.05 -12.46 2.76
C ASN A 220 2.62 -12.01 2.46
N SER A 221 2.20 -10.85 3.01
CA SER A 221 0.84 -10.29 2.92
C SER A 221 -0.24 -11.22 3.49
N VAL A 222 0.15 -12.06 4.45
CA VAL A 222 -0.81 -12.92 5.17
C VAL A 222 -1.42 -12.12 6.31
N MET A 223 -2.75 -11.99 6.28
CA MET A 223 -3.50 -11.38 7.36
C MET A 223 -3.74 -12.41 8.48
N THR A 224 -3.49 -12.01 9.70
CA THR A 224 -3.64 -12.88 10.87
C THR A 224 -4.12 -12.08 12.07
N ASP A 225 -5.03 -12.66 12.86
CA ASP A 225 -5.52 -12.08 14.10
C ASP A 225 -4.71 -12.60 15.29
N ILE A 226 -4.25 -11.70 16.13
CA ILE A 226 -3.57 -12.03 17.41
C ILE A 226 -4.46 -11.55 18.56
N ARG A 227 -4.80 -12.46 19.49
CA ARG A 227 -5.44 -12.09 20.74
C ARG A 227 -4.39 -11.70 21.79
N CYS A 228 -4.33 -10.42 22.13
CA CYS A 228 -3.41 -9.92 23.16
C CYS A 228 -4.14 -9.81 24.51
N TRP A 229 -3.74 -10.67 25.44
CA TRP A 229 -4.33 -10.76 26.78
C TRP A 229 -3.53 -9.97 27.80
N GLY A 230 -4.24 -9.39 28.79
CA GLY A 230 -3.60 -8.64 29.88
C GLY A 230 -3.25 -7.21 29.51
N VAL A 231 -3.98 -6.64 28.55
CA VAL A 231 -3.83 -5.24 28.15
C VAL A 231 -4.48 -4.30 29.16
N ASN A 232 -3.89 -3.13 29.32
CA ASN A 232 -4.46 -2.00 30.03
C ASN A 232 -4.75 -0.87 29.00
N PRO A 233 -6.02 -0.69 28.57
CA PRO A 233 -6.36 0.30 27.54
C PRO A 233 -6.01 1.75 27.88
N GLU A 234 -5.83 2.07 29.14
CA GLU A 234 -5.43 3.43 29.58
C GLU A 234 -3.92 3.69 29.45
N LYS A 235 -3.12 2.63 29.43
CA LYS A 235 -1.64 2.72 29.43
C LYS A 235 -1.00 2.12 28.20
N ASP A 236 -1.63 1.13 27.60
CA ASP A 236 -1.07 0.35 26.50
C ASP A 236 -1.38 1.04 25.16
N THR A 237 -0.38 1.56 24.50
CA THR A 237 -0.48 2.13 23.14
C THR A 237 0.18 1.21 22.15
N LEU A 238 -0.57 0.83 21.11
CA LEU A 238 -0.05 0.07 19.98
C LEU A 238 -0.03 0.96 18.73
N PHE A 239 1.14 1.14 18.15
CA PHE A 239 1.28 1.89 16.91
C PHE A 239 0.97 0.97 15.72
N ILE A 240 -0.08 1.28 14.98
CA ILE A 240 -0.37 0.60 13.72
C ILE A 240 0.68 0.97 12.67
N ASN A 241 0.80 0.15 11.61
CA ASN A 241 1.78 0.36 10.54
C ASN A 241 3.24 0.46 11.03
N ARG A 242 3.56 -0.22 12.13
CA ARG A 242 4.93 -0.38 12.65
C ARG A 242 5.21 -1.86 12.85
N PRO A 243 6.44 -2.34 12.54
CA PRO A 243 6.77 -3.74 12.74
C PRO A 243 7.00 -4.05 14.24
N TYR A 244 6.43 -5.15 14.68
CA TYR A 244 6.61 -5.68 16.04
C TYR A 244 7.08 -7.12 16.01
N MET A 245 7.73 -7.52 17.08
CA MET A 245 8.06 -8.89 17.39
C MET A 245 7.46 -9.27 18.75
N ALA A 246 6.86 -10.45 18.85
CA ALA A 246 6.28 -10.93 20.09
C ALA A 246 6.41 -12.44 20.25
N LYS A 247 6.37 -12.89 21.52
CA LYS A 247 6.13 -14.31 21.84
C LYS A 247 4.67 -14.63 21.61
N LEU A 248 4.41 -15.62 20.79
CA LEU A 248 3.08 -16.06 20.41
C LEU A 248 2.86 -17.53 20.82
N LYS A 249 1.60 -17.85 21.04
CA LYS A 249 1.11 -19.22 21.16
C LYS A 249 0.01 -19.41 20.12
N PHE A 250 -0.02 -20.56 19.51
CA PHE A 250 -1.07 -20.95 18.58
C PHE A 250 -1.95 -22.01 19.23
N ASP A 251 -3.24 -21.88 19.04
CA ASP A 251 -4.26 -22.83 19.46
C ASP A 251 -5.20 -23.08 18.29
N GLU A 252 -5.51 -24.33 17.99
CA GLU A 252 -6.30 -24.71 16.81
C GLU A 252 -7.71 -24.07 16.82
N GLN A 253 -8.30 -23.91 18.01
CA GLN A 253 -9.64 -23.31 18.15
C GLN A 253 -9.60 -21.79 18.15
N TRP A 254 -8.56 -21.18 18.76
CA TRP A 254 -8.54 -19.74 19.04
C TRP A 254 -7.51 -18.95 18.22
N GLY A 255 -6.63 -19.65 17.48
CA GLY A 255 -5.56 -19.04 16.71
C GLY A 255 -4.44 -18.46 17.57
N PHE A 256 -3.76 -17.43 17.05
CA PHE A 256 -2.64 -16.83 17.74
C PHE A 256 -3.04 -16.00 18.95
N SER A 257 -2.24 -16.11 20.01
CA SER A 257 -2.39 -15.32 21.21
C SER A 257 -1.07 -14.90 21.83
N SER A 258 -1.05 -13.76 22.53
CA SER A 258 0.03 -13.27 23.36
C SER A 258 -0.50 -12.95 24.76
N LYS A 259 0.29 -13.25 25.79
CA LYS A 259 -0.03 -12.96 27.19
C LYS A 259 0.87 -11.87 27.75
N GLY A 260 0.37 -11.15 28.77
CA GLY A 260 1.15 -10.15 29.50
C GLY A 260 1.13 -8.74 28.89
N GLY A 261 0.10 -8.46 28.07
CA GLY A 261 -0.10 -7.13 27.48
C GLY A 261 0.90 -6.78 26.37
N LEU A 262 0.84 -5.54 25.92
CA LEU A 262 1.71 -5.02 24.87
C LEU A 262 3.16 -4.80 25.31
N GLN A 263 3.44 -4.76 26.61
CA GLN A 263 4.80 -4.64 27.12
C GLN A 263 5.72 -5.80 26.70
N ASN A 264 5.14 -6.93 26.30
CA ASN A 264 5.86 -8.08 25.76
C ASN A 264 6.03 -8.04 24.24
N TRP A 265 5.54 -6.99 23.61
CA TRP A 265 5.70 -6.74 22.19
C TRP A 265 6.84 -5.74 21.96
N LYS A 266 7.83 -6.15 21.19
CA LYS A 266 8.99 -5.30 20.89
C LYS A 266 8.77 -4.60 19.55
N LEU A 267 8.72 -3.27 19.59
CA LEU A 267 8.75 -2.44 18.38
C LEU A 267 10.10 -2.60 17.70
N LEU A 268 10.11 -2.77 16.38
CA LEU A 268 11.29 -2.93 15.55
C LEU A 268 11.51 -1.64 14.73
N GLY A 269 12.64 -1.00 14.90
CA GLY A 269 13.00 0.23 14.19
C GLY A 269 13.26 1.37 15.11
#